data_160933884e4f943ea1df92edd1f7ad3e
#
_entry.id   160933884e4f943ea1df92edd1f7ad3e
#
_cell.length_a   1.000
_cell.length_b   1.000
_cell.length_c   1.000
_cell.angle_alpha   90.00
_cell.angle_beta   90.00
_cell.angle_gamma   90.00
#
_symmetry.space_group_name_H-M   'P 1'
#
loop_
_entity.id
_entity.type
_entity.pdbx_description
1 polymer ?
#
loop_
_entity_poly.entity_id
_entity_poly.type
_entity_poly.pdbx_seq_one_letter_code
_entity_poly.pdbx_strand_id
1 'polypeptide(L)'
;MSARQKPAVLGLWLGHCVCLVAAAESPQEAARKAMEASIARQRQAVAAMQIPIEKQRAAIAAARSDTGAGDASPQAAPAPFFTLSWPALGAACDPLPDIELTPLIQQAAQHEGLDANLLRAVAQQESGFRSCAVSQKGAMGLMQLMPATAQELGVHDPFDPAESLLSGARLLKQLLARFGGDTALALGAYNAGPERVEESGGVPRIPETMRYVQQILSKLPIP
;
A
#
# COMPACT_ATOMS: atom_id res chain seq x y z
N MET A 1 88.68 43.30 11.87
CA MET A 1 88.61 41.86 11.53
C MET A 1 87.17 41.53 11.37
N SER A 2 86.70 41.43 10.14
CA SER A 2 85.28 41.37 9.78
C SER A 2 84.98 40.00 9.18
N ALA A 3 84.09 39.24 9.84
CA ALA A 3 83.63 37.97 9.35
C ALA A 3 82.26 38.18 8.60
N ARG A 4 82.34 37.98 7.29
CA ARG A 4 81.17 38.04 6.42
C ARG A 4 80.36 36.71 6.54
N GLN A 5 79.17 36.77 7.08
CA GLN A 5 78.19 35.71 7.00
C GLN A 5 77.43 35.72 5.66
N LYS A 6 77.42 34.59 4.98
CA LYS A 6 76.60 34.37 3.77
C LYS A 6 75.17 33.98 4.17
N PRO A 7 74.11 34.46 3.49
CA PRO A 7 72.75 34.02 3.77
C PRO A 7 72.42 32.66 3.10
N ALA A 8 71.85 31.75 3.88
CA ALA A 8 71.29 30.51 3.38
C ALA A 8 69.93 30.76 2.71
N VAL A 9 69.83 30.36 1.44
CA VAL A 9 68.61 30.42 0.67
C VAL A 9 67.74 29.23 1.07
N LEU A 10 66.70 29.51 1.84
CA LEU A 10 65.66 28.49 2.23
C LEU A 10 64.67 28.37 1.08
N GLY A 11 64.73 27.29 0.29
CA GLY A 11 63.79 26.98 -0.77
C GLY A 11 62.49 26.57 -0.16
N LEU A 12 61.39 27.38 -0.33
CA LEU A 12 60.05 27.07 0.04
C LEU A 12 59.44 26.09 -0.99
N TRP A 13 59.35 24.83 -0.64
CA TRP A 13 58.51 23.86 -1.39
C TRP A 13 57.05 24.04 -0.97
N LEU A 14 56.28 24.75 -1.78
CA LEU A 14 54.81 24.78 -1.67
C LEU A 14 54.26 23.49 -2.24
N GLY A 15 54.12 22.49 -1.38
CA GLY A 15 53.34 21.30 -1.65
C GLY A 15 51.87 21.67 -1.74
N HIS A 16 51.30 21.71 -2.96
CA HIS A 16 49.86 21.78 -3.17
C HIS A 16 49.24 20.45 -2.76
N CYS A 17 48.79 20.37 -1.50
CA CYS A 17 47.91 19.29 -1.04
C CYS A 17 46.51 19.58 -1.58
N VAL A 18 46.16 19.03 -2.76
CA VAL A 18 44.81 19.03 -3.28
C VAL A 18 44.01 18.04 -2.42
N CYS A 19 43.44 18.54 -1.33
CA CYS A 19 42.41 17.81 -0.62
C CYS A 19 41.18 17.67 -1.56
N LEU A 20 41.04 16.49 -2.15
CA LEU A 20 39.74 16.07 -2.74
C LEU A 20 38.72 16.00 -1.60
N VAL A 21 38.04 17.09 -1.36
CA VAL A 21 36.84 17.09 -0.52
C VAL A 21 35.79 16.38 -1.37
N ALA A 22 35.57 15.09 -1.10
CA ALA A 22 34.42 14.40 -1.59
C ALA A 22 33.19 15.14 -1.03
N ALA A 23 32.48 15.85 -1.90
CA ALA A 23 31.24 16.54 -1.51
C ALA A 23 30.25 15.49 -1.01
N ALA A 24 30.04 15.48 0.30
CA ALA A 24 28.98 14.67 0.90
C ALA A 24 27.64 15.13 0.33
N GLU A 25 26.89 14.22 -0.28
CA GLU A 25 25.54 14.52 -0.80
C GLU A 25 24.68 15.11 0.32
N SER A 26 23.95 16.17 0.00
CA SER A 26 23.05 16.78 0.98
C SER A 26 21.93 15.78 1.35
N PRO A 27 21.42 15.82 2.60
CA PRO A 27 20.30 14.96 3.01
C PRO A 27 19.06 15.08 2.09
N GLN A 28 18.86 16.26 1.52
CA GLN A 28 17.78 16.52 0.55
C GLN A 28 18.01 15.82 -0.79
N GLU A 29 19.24 15.73 -1.24
CA GLU A 29 19.61 15.09 -2.50
C GLU A 29 19.54 13.56 -2.38
N ALA A 30 19.93 13.02 -1.23
CA ALA A 30 19.77 11.60 -0.90
C ALA A 30 18.30 11.21 -0.82
N ALA A 31 17.45 12.04 -0.19
CA ALA A 31 16.00 11.83 -0.13
C ALA A 31 15.35 11.89 -1.52
N ARG A 32 15.75 12.83 -2.39
CA ARG A 32 15.25 12.91 -3.76
C ARG A 32 15.62 11.68 -4.57
N LYS A 33 16.87 11.21 -4.51
CA LYS A 33 17.31 9.99 -5.19
C LYS A 33 16.57 8.74 -4.69
N ALA A 34 16.33 8.65 -3.38
CA ALA A 34 15.55 7.56 -2.80
C ALA A 34 14.09 7.55 -3.31
N MET A 35 13.48 8.74 -3.42
CA MET A 35 12.13 8.89 -3.97
C MET A 35 12.07 8.53 -5.46
N GLU A 36 13.02 9.00 -6.27
CA GLU A 36 13.12 8.66 -7.70
C GLU A 36 13.32 7.15 -7.91
N ALA A 37 14.17 6.52 -7.09
CA ALA A 37 14.36 5.07 -7.11
C ALA A 37 13.11 4.28 -6.69
N SER A 38 12.32 4.80 -5.75
CA SER A 38 11.04 4.22 -5.36
C SER A 38 10.02 4.29 -6.49
N ILE A 39 9.88 5.46 -7.14
CA ILE A 39 9.01 5.66 -8.30
C ILE A 39 9.40 4.75 -9.47
N ALA A 40 10.70 4.58 -9.73
CA ALA A 40 11.18 3.69 -10.78
C ALA A 40 10.82 2.22 -10.50
N ARG A 41 10.96 1.77 -9.25
CA ARG A 41 10.55 0.42 -8.84
C ARG A 41 9.04 0.21 -8.97
N GLN A 42 8.23 1.20 -8.60
CA GLN A 42 6.78 1.14 -8.78
C GLN A 42 6.37 1.02 -10.25
N ARG A 43 7.01 1.80 -11.15
CA ARG A 43 6.77 1.70 -12.59
C ARG A 43 7.15 0.34 -13.16
N GLN A 44 8.25 -0.25 -12.70
CA GLN A 44 8.65 -1.60 -13.11
C GLN A 44 7.68 -2.68 -12.61
N ALA A 45 7.20 -2.57 -11.36
CA ALA A 45 6.21 -3.49 -10.82
C ALA A 45 4.88 -3.44 -11.60
N VAL A 46 4.39 -2.23 -11.91
CA VAL A 46 3.19 -2.04 -12.73
C VAL A 46 3.37 -2.59 -14.14
N ALA A 47 4.52 -2.35 -14.77
CA ALA A 47 4.84 -2.89 -16.10
C ALA A 47 4.90 -4.44 -16.08
N ALA A 48 5.48 -5.03 -15.03
CA ALA A 48 5.52 -6.48 -14.86
C ALA A 48 4.13 -7.12 -14.67
N MET A 49 3.18 -6.40 -14.07
CA MET A 49 1.79 -6.83 -13.94
C MET A 49 0.97 -6.69 -15.24
N GLN A 50 1.32 -5.75 -16.11
CA GLN A 50 0.59 -5.53 -17.37
C GLN A 50 0.85 -6.64 -18.41
N ILE A 51 2.07 -7.20 -18.46
CA ILE A 51 2.45 -8.25 -19.40
C ILE A 51 1.58 -9.52 -19.25
N PRO A 52 1.29 -10.05 -18.04
CA PRO A 52 0.40 -11.19 -17.88
C PRO A 52 -1.05 -10.91 -18.32
N ILE A 53 -1.54 -9.70 -18.07
CA ILE A 53 -2.92 -9.29 -18.42
C ILE A 53 -3.12 -9.21 -19.93
N GLU A 54 -2.16 -8.67 -20.66
CA GLU A 54 -2.21 -8.63 -22.12
C GLU A 54 -2.12 -10.02 -22.73
N LYS A 55 -1.28 -10.89 -22.18
CA LYS A 55 -1.18 -12.29 -22.59
C LYS A 55 -2.47 -13.07 -22.33
N GLN A 56 -3.14 -12.81 -21.21
CA GLN A 56 -4.46 -13.37 -20.91
C GLN A 56 -5.54 -12.82 -21.86
N ARG A 57 -5.55 -11.52 -22.13
CA ARG A 57 -6.49 -10.91 -23.10
C ARG A 57 -6.31 -11.46 -24.51
N ALA A 58 -5.06 -11.63 -24.95
CA ALA A 58 -4.75 -12.23 -26.24
C ALA A 58 -5.20 -13.70 -26.32
N ALA A 59 -5.01 -14.48 -25.25
CA ALA A 59 -5.47 -15.87 -25.18
C ALA A 59 -7.01 -15.98 -25.20
N ILE A 60 -7.72 -15.06 -24.53
CA ILE A 60 -9.20 -15.00 -24.55
C ILE A 60 -9.71 -14.58 -25.93
N ALA A 61 -9.04 -13.64 -26.61
CA ALA A 61 -9.39 -13.20 -27.96
C ALA A 61 -9.18 -14.33 -28.98
N ALA A 62 -8.09 -15.09 -28.87
CA ALA A 62 -7.80 -16.26 -29.72
C ALA A 62 -8.83 -17.38 -29.52
N ALA A 63 -9.24 -17.64 -28.28
CA ALA A 63 -10.28 -18.64 -27.97
C ALA A 63 -11.67 -18.27 -28.50
N ARG A 64 -11.97 -16.97 -28.68
CA ARG A 64 -13.25 -16.49 -29.27
C ARG A 64 -13.30 -16.55 -30.77
N SER A 65 -12.18 -16.57 -31.46
CA SER A 65 -12.11 -16.65 -32.91
C SER A 65 -12.27 -18.07 -33.44
N ASP A 66 -12.18 -19.09 -32.61
CA ASP A 66 -12.26 -20.51 -33.01
C ASP A 66 -13.66 -21.13 -32.86
N THR A 67 -14.62 -20.37 -32.30
CA THR A 67 -16.04 -20.78 -32.28
C THR A 67 -16.76 -20.19 -33.46
N GLY A 68 -16.58 -20.83 -34.65
CA GLY A 68 -17.38 -20.57 -35.83
C GLY A 68 -18.84 -20.78 -35.54
N ALA A 69 -19.65 -19.79 -35.92
CA ALA A 69 -21.07 -19.79 -35.81
C ALA A 69 -21.68 -21.04 -36.48
N GLY A 70 -22.22 -21.94 -35.64
CA GLY A 70 -23.06 -23.05 -36.05
C GLY A 70 -24.36 -22.95 -35.31
N ASP A 71 -25.41 -22.55 -36.00
CA ASP A 71 -26.81 -22.54 -35.56
C ASP A 71 -27.26 -23.98 -35.32
N ALA A 72 -27.41 -24.39 -34.04
CA ALA A 72 -28.07 -25.65 -33.71
C ALA A 72 -28.73 -25.53 -32.33
N SER A 73 -30.05 -25.52 -32.36
CA SER A 73 -30.94 -25.67 -31.21
C SER A 73 -30.63 -26.94 -30.42
N PRO A 74 -30.49 -26.91 -29.10
CA PRO A 74 -30.20 -28.12 -28.33
C PRO A 74 -31.49 -28.80 -27.86
N GLN A 75 -31.78 -29.99 -28.42
CA GLN A 75 -32.63 -30.96 -27.80
C GLN A 75 -31.84 -31.72 -26.73
N ALA A 76 -32.42 -31.79 -25.54
CA ALA A 76 -31.84 -32.36 -24.35
C ALA A 76 -31.72 -33.89 -24.42
N ALA A 77 -30.54 -34.42 -24.09
CA ALA A 77 -30.34 -35.76 -23.59
C ALA A 77 -29.62 -35.70 -22.23
N PRO A 78 -30.01 -36.49 -21.23
CA PRO A 78 -29.38 -36.41 -19.92
C PRO A 78 -28.04 -37.13 -19.91
N ALA A 79 -26.97 -36.38 -19.67
CA ALA A 79 -25.65 -36.91 -19.39
C ALA A 79 -25.43 -37.14 -17.89
N PRO A 80 -24.67 -38.16 -17.50
CA PRO A 80 -24.50 -38.53 -16.11
C PRO A 80 -23.74 -37.48 -15.31
N PHE A 81 -24.27 -37.20 -14.12
CA PHE A 81 -23.78 -36.26 -13.15
C PHE A 81 -22.34 -36.54 -12.71
N PHE A 82 -21.39 -35.76 -13.21
CA PHE A 82 -20.19 -35.36 -12.48
C PHE A 82 -20.25 -33.84 -12.40
N THR A 83 -21.00 -33.34 -11.43
CA THR A 83 -20.91 -31.93 -11.05
C THR A 83 -19.60 -31.73 -10.29
N LEU A 84 -18.51 -31.60 -11.02
CA LEU A 84 -17.40 -30.77 -10.55
C LEU A 84 -17.96 -29.36 -10.43
N SER A 85 -18.36 -29.00 -9.21
CA SER A 85 -18.74 -27.66 -8.87
C SER A 85 -17.48 -26.80 -8.97
N TRP A 86 -17.18 -26.34 -10.19
CA TRP A 86 -16.24 -25.27 -10.40
C TRP A 86 -16.85 -24.05 -9.67
N PRO A 87 -16.13 -23.45 -8.71
CA PRO A 87 -16.64 -22.20 -8.13
C PRO A 87 -16.87 -21.24 -9.29
N ALA A 88 -18.10 -20.76 -9.40
CA ALA A 88 -18.53 -19.86 -10.45
C ALA A 88 -17.51 -18.72 -10.58
N LEU A 89 -16.94 -18.58 -11.77
CA LEU A 89 -16.19 -17.39 -12.18
C LEU A 89 -17.14 -16.19 -12.09
N GLY A 90 -17.13 -15.52 -10.94
CA GLY A 90 -18.04 -14.46 -10.57
C GLY A 90 -18.65 -14.67 -9.18
N ALA A 91 -17.93 -15.36 -8.26
CA ALA A 91 -18.31 -15.30 -6.85
C ALA A 91 -18.44 -13.82 -6.49
N ALA A 92 -19.67 -13.38 -6.22
CA ALA A 92 -19.93 -12.03 -5.75
C ALA A 92 -18.99 -11.80 -4.57
N CYS A 93 -18.32 -10.64 -4.57
CA CYS A 93 -17.45 -10.28 -3.46
C CYS A 93 -18.31 -9.89 -2.27
N ASP A 94 -18.90 -10.89 -1.62
CA ASP A 94 -19.81 -10.70 -0.51
C ASP A 94 -19.06 -10.34 0.77
N PRO A 95 -19.67 -9.56 1.68
CA PRO A 95 -19.11 -9.30 2.98
C PRO A 95 -18.91 -10.60 3.77
N LEU A 96 -17.80 -10.69 4.51
CA LEU A 96 -17.59 -11.78 5.45
C LEU A 96 -18.67 -11.76 6.54
N PRO A 97 -19.20 -12.93 6.91
CA PRO A 97 -20.17 -13.02 7.99
C PRO A 97 -19.53 -12.67 9.33
N ASP A 98 -20.30 -12.09 10.25
CA ASP A 98 -19.82 -11.65 11.57
C ASP A 98 -19.18 -12.77 12.40
N ILE A 99 -19.63 -14.02 12.22
CA ILE A 99 -19.07 -15.18 12.91
C ILE A 99 -17.59 -15.43 12.55
N GLU A 100 -17.20 -15.13 11.33
CA GLU A 100 -15.82 -15.24 10.85
C GLU A 100 -15.03 -13.95 11.10
N LEU A 101 -15.64 -12.81 10.86
CA LEU A 101 -15.01 -11.50 10.92
C LEU A 101 -14.65 -11.07 12.34
N THR A 102 -15.56 -11.30 13.31
CA THR A 102 -15.37 -10.81 14.69
C THR A 102 -14.12 -11.37 15.36
N PRO A 103 -13.82 -12.69 15.34
CA PRO A 103 -12.61 -13.21 15.93
C PRO A 103 -11.33 -12.68 15.25
N LEU A 104 -11.35 -12.49 13.93
CA LEU A 104 -10.21 -11.95 13.20
C LEU A 104 -9.91 -10.49 13.58
N ILE A 105 -10.95 -9.66 13.70
CA ILE A 105 -10.81 -8.27 14.17
C ILE A 105 -10.27 -8.23 15.60
N GLN A 106 -10.81 -9.06 16.50
CA GLN A 106 -10.36 -9.11 17.88
C GLN A 106 -8.89 -9.53 17.98
N GLN A 107 -8.49 -10.55 17.22
CA GLN A 107 -7.12 -11.03 17.19
C GLN A 107 -6.15 -9.95 16.67
N ALA A 108 -6.47 -9.30 15.55
CA ALA A 108 -5.63 -8.24 14.97
C ALA A 108 -5.53 -7.01 15.90
N ALA A 109 -6.66 -6.59 16.49
CA ALA A 109 -6.72 -5.48 17.43
C ALA A 109 -5.91 -5.79 18.70
N GLN A 110 -6.05 -6.97 19.26
CA GLN A 110 -5.29 -7.41 20.44
C GLN A 110 -3.79 -7.47 20.13
N HIS A 111 -3.40 -8.02 18.99
CA HIS A 111 -2.00 -8.14 18.57
C HIS A 111 -1.32 -6.76 18.46
N GLU A 112 -2.00 -5.78 17.89
CA GLU A 112 -1.44 -4.44 17.71
C GLU A 112 -1.77 -3.48 18.88
N GLY A 113 -2.59 -3.88 19.85
CA GLY A 113 -2.97 -3.05 21.00
C GLY A 113 -3.93 -1.93 20.62
N LEU A 114 -4.88 -2.19 19.71
CA LEU A 114 -5.89 -1.24 19.25
C LEU A 114 -7.27 -1.57 19.83
N ASP A 115 -8.17 -0.58 19.81
CA ASP A 115 -9.59 -0.81 20.03
C ASP A 115 -10.19 -1.61 18.85
N ALA A 116 -10.81 -2.75 19.15
CA ALA A 116 -11.46 -3.61 18.17
C ALA A 116 -12.62 -2.92 17.45
N ASN A 117 -13.35 -1.99 18.13
CA ASN A 117 -14.41 -1.22 17.50
C ASN A 117 -13.84 -0.23 16.47
N LEU A 118 -12.71 0.40 16.77
CA LEU A 118 -12.02 1.26 15.81
C LEU A 118 -11.59 0.48 14.57
N LEU A 119 -10.92 -0.67 14.76
CA LEU A 119 -10.47 -1.50 13.63
C LEU A 119 -11.66 -2.00 12.79
N ARG A 120 -12.76 -2.41 13.45
CA ARG A 120 -14.00 -2.81 12.78
C ARG A 120 -14.61 -1.68 11.95
N ALA A 121 -14.68 -0.48 12.52
CA ALA A 121 -15.24 0.68 11.84
C ALA A 121 -14.41 1.08 10.61
N VAL A 122 -13.08 0.97 10.69
CA VAL A 122 -12.18 1.19 9.55
C VAL A 122 -12.42 0.13 8.48
N ALA A 123 -12.38 -1.17 8.79
CA ALA A 123 -12.62 -2.26 7.83
C ALA A 123 -13.99 -2.13 7.14
N GLN A 124 -15.01 -1.73 7.89
CA GLN A 124 -16.33 -1.47 7.32
C GLN A 124 -16.31 -0.31 6.33
N GLN A 125 -15.58 0.76 6.63
CA GLN A 125 -15.48 1.93 5.78
C GLN A 125 -14.65 1.67 4.52
N GLU A 126 -13.62 0.82 4.62
CA GLU A 126 -12.71 0.50 3.52
C GLU A 126 -13.35 -0.41 2.48
N SER A 127 -13.89 -1.53 2.90
CA SER A 127 -14.36 -2.57 1.98
C SER A 127 -15.82 -2.99 2.18
N GLY A 128 -16.47 -2.55 3.26
CA GLY A 128 -17.73 -3.13 3.70
C GLY A 128 -17.58 -4.61 4.04
N PHE A 129 -16.43 -4.99 4.62
CA PHE A 129 -16.07 -6.35 5.01
C PHE A 129 -15.84 -7.33 3.86
N ARG A 130 -15.53 -6.84 2.66
CA ARG A 130 -15.27 -7.66 1.48
C ARG A 130 -13.77 -7.91 1.33
N SER A 131 -13.34 -9.16 1.57
CA SER A 131 -11.93 -9.54 1.47
C SER A 131 -11.36 -9.46 0.06
N CYS A 132 -12.19 -9.67 -0.95
CA CYS A 132 -11.82 -9.62 -2.38
C CYS A 132 -11.96 -8.23 -3.00
N ALA A 133 -12.23 -7.17 -2.21
CA ALA A 133 -12.44 -5.83 -2.73
C ALA A 133 -11.16 -5.24 -3.36
N VAL A 134 -11.32 -4.63 -4.53
CA VAL A 134 -10.28 -3.87 -5.21
C VAL A 134 -10.87 -2.52 -5.62
N SER A 135 -10.25 -1.42 -5.17
CA SER A 135 -10.67 -0.08 -5.54
C SER A 135 -10.20 0.31 -6.95
N GLN A 136 -10.78 1.37 -7.51
CA GLN A 136 -10.31 1.93 -8.80
C GLN A 136 -8.85 2.41 -8.75
N LYS A 137 -8.35 2.75 -7.56
CA LYS A 137 -6.95 3.16 -7.33
C LYS A 137 -6.02 1.99 -7.05
N GLY A 138 -6.54 0.75 -7.03
CA GLY A 138 -5.77 -0.47 -6.79
C GLY A 138 -5.57 -0.82 -5.31
N ALA A 139 -6.29 -0.21 -4.38
CA ALA A 139 -6.30 -0.64 -2.98
C ALA A 139 -7.00 -2.00 -2.85
N MET A 140 -6.50 -2.89 -1.97
CA MET A 140 -6.85 -4.30 -1.94
C MET A 140 -7.30 -4.79 -0.57
N GLY A 141 -8.25 -5.73 -0.57
CA GLY A 141 -8.67 -6.51 0.58
C GLY A 141 -9.54 -5.78 1.59
N LEU A 142 -9.72 -6.38 2.77
CA LEU A 142 -10.57 -5.86 3.84
C LEU A 142 -10.19 -4.46 4.29
N MET A 143 -8.90 -4.17 4.36
CA MET A 143 -8.35 -2.92 4.88
C MET A 143 -7.87 -1.96 3.77
N GLN A 144 -8.17 -2.30 2.50
CA GLN A 144 -7.86 -1.48 1.32
C GLN A 144 -6.41 -0.95 1.31
N LEU A 145 -5.47 -1.85 1.49
CA LEU A 145 -4.06 -1.50 1.46
C LEU A 145 -3.61 -1.23 0.01
N MET A 146 -2.94 -0.11 -0.19
CA MET A 146 -2.30 0.17 -1.48
C MET A 146 -1.14 -0.82 -1.70
N PRO A 147 -0.85 -1.23 -2.96
CA PRO A 147 0.21 -2.20 -3.26
C PRO A 147 1.57 -1.86 -2.64
N ALA A 148 1.96 -0.59 -2.64
CA ALA A 148 3.20 -0.14 -2.03
C ALA A 148 3.18 -0.33 -0.50
N THR A 149 2.09 0.04 0.15
CA THR A 149 1.91 -0.11 1.60
C THR A 149 1.87 -1.60 1.99
N ALA A 150 1.18 -2.44 1.22
CA ALA A 150 1.16 -3.88 1.43
C ALA A 150 2.57 -4.47 1.36
N GLN A 151 3.37 -4.06 0.38
CA GLN A 151 4.75 -4.47 0.24
C GLN A 151 5.63 -4.00 1.42
N GLU A 152 5.49 -2.76 1.86
CA GLU A 152 6.23 -2.19 3.00
C GLU A 152 5.91 -2.91 4.32
N LEU A 153 4.65 -3.34 4.48
CA LEU A 153 4.19 -4.09 5.65
C LEU A 153 4.48 -5.60 5.57
N GLY A 154 5.01 -6.09 4.43
CA GLY A 154 5.35 -7.49 4.22
C GLY A 154 4.13 -8.38 4.00
N VAL A 155 3.04 -7.84 3.45
CA VAL A 155 1.81 -8.59 3.13
C VAL A 155 2.05 -9.50 1.93
N HIS A 156 1.78 -10.80 2.09
CA HIS A 156 1.92 -11.78 1.02
C HIS A 156 0.63 -11.93 0.21
N ASP A 157 -0.50 -11.99 0.89
CA ASP A 157 -1.83 -12.02 0.27
C ASP A 157 -2.75 -10.95 0.89
N PRO A 158 -2.95 -9.80 0.21
CA PRO A 158 -3.83 -8.75 0.70
C PRO A 158 -5.31 -9.14 0.71
N PHE A 159 -5.68 -10.26 0.07
CA PHE A 159 -7.04 -10.79 0.04
C PHE A 159 -7.30 -11.81 1.16
N ASP A 160 -6.26 -12.31 1.83
CA ASP A 160 -6.43 -13.08 3.06
C ASP A 160 -6.98 -12.16 4.17
N PRO A 161 -8.14 -12.51 4.77
CA PRO A 161 -8.79 -11.66 5.76
C PRO A 161 -7.93 -11.38 7.00
N ALA A 162 -7.21 -12.39 7.50
CA ALA A 162 -6.42 -12.25 8.70
C ALA A 162 -5.18 -11.39 8.45
N GLU A 163 -4.49 -11.62 7.32
CA GLU A 163 -3.30 -10.87 6.94
C GLU A 163 -3.63 -9.40 6.63
N SER A 164 -4.74 -9.16 5.92
CA SER A 164 -5.23 -7.81 5.62
C SER A 164 -5.58 -7.03 6.90
N LEU A 165 -6.33 -7.64 7.83
CA LEU A 165 -6.70 -7.02 9.10
C LEU A 165 -5.49 -6.73 9.98
N LEU A 166 -4.55 -7.68 10.11
CA LEU A 166 -3.34 -7.49 10.92
C LEU A 166 -2.47 -6.36 10.37
N SER A 167 -2.29 -6.33 9.07
CA SER A 167 -1.45 -5.32 8.40
C SER A 167 -2.10 -3.94 8.42
N GLY A 168 -3.41 -3.86 8.20
CA GLY A 168 -4.17 -2.61 8.35
C GLY A 168 -4.18 -2.09 9.79
N ALA A 169 -4.29 -2.98 10.78
CA ALA A 169 -4.16 -2.62 12.20
C ALA A 169 -2.77 -2.07 12.52
N ARG A 170 -1.72 -2.70 11.99
CA ARG A 170 -0.34 -2.21 12.14
C ARG A 170 -0.16 -0.83 11.54
N LEU A 171 -0.67 -0.59 10.34
CA LEU A 171 -0.66 0.73 9.72
C LEU A 171 -1.38 1.77 10.58
N LEU A 172 -2.58 1.45 11.04
CA LEU A 172 -3.38 2.35 11.89
C LEU A 172 -2.65 2.68 13.20
N LYS A 173 -2.01 1.71 13.84
CA LYS A 173 -1.18 1.91 15.02
C LYS A 173 0.01 2.86 14.76
N GLN A 174 0.70 2.67 13.64
CA GLN A 174 1.80 3.55 13.23
C GLN A 174 1.32 4.98 13.05
N LEU A 175 0.16 5.18 12.41
CA LEU A 175 -0.43 6.49 12.22
C LEU A 175 -0.89 7.12 13.55
N LEU A 176 -1.52 6.34 14.43
CA LEU A 176 -1.86 6.82 15.79
C LEU A 176 -0.61 7.27 16.55
N ALA A 177 0.47 6.51 16.50
CA ALA A 177 1.73 6.90 17.12
C ALA A 177 2.32 8.17 16.50
N ARG A 178 2.28 8.30 15.16
CA ARG A 178 2.78 9.48 14.42
C ARG A 178 2.02 10.76 14.79
N PHE A 179 0.72 10.65 15.04
CA PHE A 179 -0.15 11.78 15.38
C PHE A 179 -0.51 11.87 16.88
N GLY A 180 0.35 11.33 17.77
CA GLY A 180 0.20 11.50 19.23
C GLY A 180 -1.06 10.90 19.83
N GLY A 181 -1.66 9.89 19.19
CA GLY A 181 -2.90 9.24 19.60
C GLY A 181 -4.17 9.93 19.10
N ASP A 182 -4.06 11.01 18.33
CA ASP A 182 -5.23 11.67 17.74
C ASP A 182 -5.85 10.77 16.66
N THR A 183 -7.01 10.19 17.00
CA THR A 183 -7.74 9.28 16.11
C THR A 183 -8.22 9.96 14.84
N ALA A 184 -8.64 11.23 14.89
CA ALA A 184 -9.12 11.93 13.71
C ALA A 184 -8.00 12.18 12.70
N LEU A 185 -6.81 12.59 13.19
CA LEU A 185 -5.63 12.77 12.35
C LEU A 185 -5.12 11.45 11.78
N ALA A 186 -5.09 10.38 12.59
CA ALA A 186 -4.68 9.05 12.13
C ALA A 186 -5.61 8.50 11.05
N LEU A 187 -6.92 8.65 11.18
CA LEU A 187 -7.90 8.28 10.17
C LEU A 187 -7.77 9.12 8.90
N GLY A 188 -7.56 10.43 9.05
CA GLY A 188 -7.27 11.32 7.93
C GLY A 188 -6.03 10.89 7.16
N ALA A 189 -4.98 10.48 7.88
CA ALA A 189 -3.74 9.98 7.30
C ALA A 189 -3.90 8.60 6.64
N TYR A 190 -4.71 7.72 7.22
CA TYR A 190 -5.03 6.43 6.62
C TYR A 190 -5.66 6.58 5.24
N ASN A 191 -6.63 7.51 5.10
CA ASN A 191 -7.34 7.73 3.85
C ASN A 191 -6.59 8.61 2.85
N ALA A 192 -5.97 9.71 3.31
CA ALA A 192 -5.37 10.72 2.43
C ALA A 192 -3.83 10.67 2.34
N GLY A 193 -3.19 9.92 3.22
CA GLY A 193 -1.74 9.89 3.42
C GLY A 193 -1.28 10.85 4.53
N PRO A 194 -0.27 10.44 5.31
CA PRO A 194 0.19 11.22 6.46
C PRO A 194 0.79 12.59 6.08
N GLU A 195 1.46 12.70 4.93
CA GLU A 195 2.06 13.95 4.46
C GLU A 195 1.00 15.04 4.27
N ARG A 196 -0.18 14.69 3.72
CA ARG A 196 -1.28 15.65 3.55
C ARG A 196 -1.87 16.15 4.86
N VAL A 197 -1.90 15.30 5.88
CA VAL A 197 -2.35 15.69 7.22
C VAL A 197 -1.36 16.66 7.84
N GLU A 198 -0.07 16.41 7.71
CA GLU A 198 0.98 17.30 8.20
C GLU A 198 0.98 18.65 7.48
N GLU A 199 0.91 18.64 6.14
CA GLU A 199 0.82 19.87 5.33
C GLU A 199 -0.41 20.70 5.66
N SER A 200 -1.54 20.04 5.98
CA SER A 200 -2.78 20.71 6.32
C SER A 200 -2.83 21.20 7.77
N GLY A 201 -1.90 20.75 8.62
CA GLY A 201 -1.94 21.00 10.06
C GLY A 201 -3.18 20.42 10.75
N GLY A 202 -3.81 19.39 10.15
CA GLY A 202 -5.05 18.79 10.62
C GLY A 202 -5.65 17.83 9.59
N VAL A 203 -6.88 17.37 9.79
CA VAL A 203 -7.60 16.58 8.79
C VAL A 203 -7.73 17.39 7.49
N PRO A 204 -7.23 16.90 6.35
CA PRO A 204 -7.30 17.64 5.08
C PRO A 204 -8.74 17.99 4.71
N ARG A 205 -8.96 19.21 4.20
CA ARG A 205 -10.29 19.66 3.77
C ARG A 205 -10.72 19.05 2.43
N ILE A 206 -10.41 17.76 2.24
CA ILE A 206 -10.84 16.95 1.11
C ILE A 206 -12.21 16.36 1.49
N PRO A 207 -13.28 16.60 0.70
CA PRO A 207 -14.62 16.15 1.06
C PRO A 207 -14.74 14.63 1.31
N GLU A 208 -13.99 13.83 0.58
CA GLU A 208 -13.90 12.38 0.76
C GLU A 208 -13.29 12.04 2.13
N THR A 209 -12.13 12.63 2.46
CA THR A 209 -11.41 12.36 3.72
C THR A 209 -12.19 12.85 4.93
N MET A 210 -12.80 14.04 4.85
CA MET A 210 -13.65 14.56 5.93
C MET A 210 -14.82 13.63 6.24
N ARG A 211 -15.52 13.13 5.19
CA ARG A 211 -16.63 12.18 5.35
C ARG A 211 -16.14 10.85 5.92
N TYR A 212 -15.01 10.35 5.44
CA TYR A 212 -14.37 9.13 5.94
C TYR A 212 -14.13 9.20 7.45
N VAL A 213 -13.46 10.24 7.93
CA VAL A 213 -13.17 10.46 9.34
C VAL A 213 -14.47 10.57 10.15
N GLN A 214 -15.43 11.39 9.70
CA GLN A 214 -16.70 11.58 10.38
C GLN A 214 -17.51 10.28 10.49
N GLN A 215 -17.57 9.48 9.43
CA GLN A 215 -18.32 8.23 9.40
C GLN A 215 -17.74 7.20 10.35
N ILE A 216 -16.42 7.10 10.47
CA ILE A 216 -15.77 6.19 11.40
C ILE A 216 -16.00 6.65 12.85
N LEU A 217 -15.71 7.93 13.14
CA LEU A 217 -15.86 8.45 14.50
C LEU A 217 -17.30 8.34 15.01
N SER A 218 -18.31 8.50 14.14
CA SER A 218 -19.72 8.34 14.52
C SER A 218 -20.13 6.92 14.92
N LYS A 219 -19.32 5.91 14.56
CA LYS A 219 -19.56 4.49 14.90
C LYS A 219 -18.87 4.07 16.19
N LEU A 220 -17.97 4.90 16.71
CA LEU A 220 -17.28 4.59 17.95
C LEU A 220 -18.16 4.92 19.15
N PRO A 221 -18.07 4.13 20.26
CA PRO A 221 -18.75 4.48 21.49
C PRO A 221 -18.28 5.84 21.99
N ILE A 222 -19.22 6.65 22.44
CA ILE A 222 -18.89 7.94 23.08
C ILE A 222 -18.19 7.62 24.39
N PRO A 223 -17.01 8.22 24.65
CA PRO A 223 -16.25 7.98 25.87
C PRO A 223 -16.98 8.45 27.12
#